data_2a7dc8a747438617f1cb5ce5691b7493
#
_entry.id   2a7dc8a747438617f1cb5ce5691b7493
#
_cell.length_a   1.000
_cell.length_b   1.000
_cell.length_c   1.000
_cell.angle_alpha   90.00
_cell.angle_beta   90.00
_cell.angle_gamma   90.00
#
_symmetry.space_group_name_H-M   'P 1'
#
loop_
_entity.id
_entity.type
_entity.pdbx_description
1 polymer ?
#
loop_
_entity_poly.entity_id
_entity_poly.type
_entity_poly.pdbx_seq_one_letter_code
_entity_poly.pdbx_strand_id
1 'polypeptide(L)'
;NVKFVPQGNKTKVIWFVHTPRLPFLKRSLNLLSEDFVAGNIDQSMVNLSRLLSGKVDKEILLSKIKYDTLMVEKQDSQLLLGINVSSVNKKGDLIKNIELNHNKVISLVTKDLGKKEDEFGVPVLITEPGSYKDKEVSYFYGVPVKKREGLSDNNFNFRTLNASENYIMYYKGRYENRIKVIAQLLQKAQKDSMRNGQLQETFIEAPNAKKEVTIKISLPVYR
;
A
#
# COMPACT_ATOMS: atom_id res chain seq x y z
N ASN A 1 -31.78 2.05 -8.81
CA ASN A 1 -31.51 3.28 -8.04
C ASN A 1 -30.94 2.93 -6.67
N VAL A 2 -29.93 3.69 -6.22
CA VAL A 2 -29.33 3.55 -4.89
C VAL A 2 -29.64 4.80 -4.09
N LYS A 3 -30.09 4.64 -2.83
CA LYS A 3 -30.34 5.75 -1.90
C LYS A 3 -29.48 5.55 -0.65
N PHE A 4 -28.78 6.60 -0.24
CA PHE A 4 -28.02 6.66 1.00
C PHE A 4 -28.81 7.46 2.07
N VAL A 5 -29.05 6.88 3.22
CA VAL A 5 -29.81 7.51 4.31
C VAL A 5 -28.94 7.53 5.56
N PRO A 6 -28.56 8.71 6.08
CA PRO A 6 -27.80 8.81 7.33
C PRO A 6 -28.60 8.27 8.52
N GLN A 7 -27.95 7.50 9.40
CA GLN A 7 -28.49 6.99 10.65
C GLN A 7 -27.44 7.12 11.78
N GLY A 8 -27.33 8.30 12.37
CA GLY A 8 -26.28 8.59 13.36
C GLY A 8 -24.88 8.46 12.73
N ASN A 9 -24.02 7.60 13.30
CA ASN A 9 -22.68 7.27 12.74
C ASN A 9 -22.71 6.18 11.68
N LYS A 10 -23.90 5.76 11.22
CA LYS A 10 -24.04 4.73 10.17
C LYS A 10 -24.77 5.31 8.98
N THR A 11 -24.56 4.71 7.82
CA THR A 11 -25.31 5.03 6.61
C THR A 11 -26.08 3.80 6.17
N LYS A 12 -27.40 3.92 6.07
CA LYS A 12 -28.26 2.89 5.49
C LYS A 12 -28.21 3.04 3.96
N VAL A 13 -27.80 1.99 3.27
CA VAL A 13 -27.82 1.92 1.81
C VAL A 13 -29.05 1.15 1.38
N ILE A 14 -29.90 1.77 0.55
CA ILE A 14 -31.10 1.15 0.01
C ILE A 14 -30.93 1.04 -1.50
N TRP A 15 -30.94 -0.18 -2.01
CA TRP A 15 -30.82 -0.45 -3.44
C TRP A 15 -32.19 -0.90 -3.99
N PHE A 16 -32.73 -0.12 -4.91
CA PHE A 16 -33.99 -0.46 -5.59
C PHE A 16 -33.65 -1.14 -6.91
N VAL A 17 -33.97 -2.42 -7.01
CA VAL A 17 -33.85 -3.21 -8.24
C VAL A 17 -35.24 -3.38 -8.83
N HIS A 18 -35.45 -2.96 -10.05
CA HIS A 18 -36.70 -3.15 -10.76
C HIS A 18 -36.53 -4.29 -11.76
N THR A 19 -37.24 -5.38 -11.51
CA THR A 19 -37.34 -6.49 -12.47
C THR A 19 -38.44 -6.18 -13.50
N PRO A 20 -38.18 -6.39 -14.81
CA PRO A 20 -39.20 -6.18 -15.82
C PRO A 20 -40.37 -7.16 -15.62
N ARG A 21 -41.59 -6.68 -15.85
CA ARG A 21 -42.79 -7.53 -15.81
C ARG A 21 -42.75 -8.53 -16.96
N LEU A 22 -42.60 -9.82 -16.67
CA LEU A 22 -42.61 -10.90 -17.65
C LEU A 22 -44.03 -11.47 -17.80
N PRO A 23 -44.38 -11.98 -19.01
CA PRO A 23 -45.61 -12.74 -19.24
C PRO A 23 -45.76 -13.92 -18.30
N PHE A 24 -46.99 -14.30 -17.99
CA PHE A 24 -47.37 -15.30 -16.98
C PHE A 24 -46.53 -16.60 -17.04
N LEU A 25 -46.31 -17.14 -18.27
CA LEU A 25 -45.55 -18.37 -18.49
C LEU A 25 -44.04 -18.27 -18.19
N LYS A 26 -43.47 -17.08 -18.03
CA LYS A 26 -42.05 -16.86 -17.72
C LYS A 26 -41.82 -16.39 -16.29
N ARG A 27 -42.86 -16.36 -15.45
CA ARG A 27 -42.74 -15.90 -14.04
C ARG A 27 -41.93 -16.87 -13.15
N SER A 28 -41.97 -18.16 -13.47
CA SER A 28 -41.14 -19.18 -12.79
C SER A 28 -39.64 -18.95 -12.97
N LEU A 29 -39.20 -18.34 -14.07
CA LEU A 29 -37.82 -17.94 -14.30
C LEU A 29 -37.38 -16.75 -13.44
N ASN A 30 -38.34 -15.92 -12.99
CA ASN A 30 -38.03 -14.80 -12.09
C ASN A 30 -37.65 -15.25 -10.67
N LEU A 31 -38.21 -16.35 -10.14
CA LEU A 31 -37.85 -16.90 -8.84
C LEU A 31 -36.38 -17.33 -8.79
N LEU A 32 -35.90 -17.97 -9.86
CA LEU A 32 -34.47 -18.35 -9.99
C LEU A 32 -33.56 -17.13 -10.20
N SER A 33 -34.07 -16.07 -10.85
CA SER A 33 -33.32 -14.84 -11.07
C SER A 33 -33.25 -13.94 -9.83
N GLU A 34 -34.22 -14.03 -8.91
CA GLU A 34 -34.23 -13.26 -7.65
C GLU A 34 -33.10 -13.69 -6.72
N ASP A 35 -32.87 -15.00 -6.53
CA ASP A 35 -31.76 -15.52 -5.74
C ASP A 35 -30.41 -15.17 -6.33
N PHE A 36 -30.27 -15.25 -7.66
CA PHE A 36 -29.05 -14.86 -8.36
C PHE A 36 -28.77 -13.36 -8.23
N VAL A 37 -29.79 -12.51 -8.38
CA VAL A 37 -29.67 -11.06 -8.22
C VAL A 37 -29.37 -10.70 -6.77
N ALA A 38 -30.04 -11.34 -5.79
CA ALA A 38 -29.78 -11.14 -4.36
C ALA A 38 -28.34 -11.47 -4.00
N GLY A 39 -27.83 -12.64 -4.44
CA GLY A 39 -26.44 -13.03 -4.21
C GLY A 39 -25.41 -12.07 -4.80
N ASN A 40 -25.66 -11.54 -6.03
CA ASN A 40 -24.80 -10.54 -6.65
C ASN A 40 -24.86 -9.18 -5.92
N ILE A 41 -26.02 -8.80 -5.39
CA ILE A 41 -26.17 -7.57 -4.59
C ILE A 41 -25.41 -7.72 -3.29
N ASP A 42 -25.58 -8.83 -2.56
CA ASP A 42 -24.86 -9.08 -1.30
C ASP A 42 -23.34 -9.04 -1.51
N GLN A 43 -22.83 -9.71 -2.54
CA GLN A 43 -21.42 -9.67 -2.89
C GLN A 43 -20.95 -8.25 -3.23
N SER A 44 -21.76 -7.47 -3.95
CA SER A 44 -21.46 -6.07 -4.28
C SER A 44 -21.46 -5.18 -3.04
N MET A 45 -22.38 -5.43 -2.08
CA MET A 45 -22.42 -4.70 -0.81
C MET A 45 -21.23 -5.01 0.09
N VAL A 46 -20.82 -6.28 0.15
CA VAL A 46 -19.58 -6.68 0.86
C VAL A 46 -18.36 -5.99 0.25
N ASN A 47 -18.24 -5.97 -1.08
CA ASN A 47 -17.15 -5.29 -1.78
C ASN A 47 -17.17 -3.77 -1.55
N LEU A 48 -18.33 -3.14 -1.61
CA LEU A 48 -18.50 -1.71 -1.34
C LEU A 48 -18.13 -1.37 0.11
N SER A 49 -18.59 -2.15 1.08
CA SER A 49 -18.25 -1.98 2.50
C SER A 49 -16.74 -2.07 2.73
N ARG A 50 -16.07 -3.04 2.08
CA ARG A 50 -14.61 -3.20 2.17
C ARG A 50 -13.87 -2.00 1.59
N LEU A 51 -14.27 -1.53 0.41
CA LEU A 51 -13.66 -0.36 -0.24
C LEU A 51 -13.85 0.92 0.57
N LEU A 52 -15.04 1.10 1.16
CA LEU A 52 -15.33 2.27 1.98
C LEU A 52 -14.57 2.23 3.31
N SER A 53 -14.54 1.10 4.02
CA SER A 53 -13.78 0.96 5.27
C SER A 53 -12.28 1.17 5.02
N GLY A 54 -11.70 0.58 3.97
CA GLY A 54 -10.30 0.81 3.62
C GLY A 54 -9.96 2.27 3.36
N LYS A 55 -10.85 3.03 2.71
CA LYS A 55 -10.67 4.48 2.53
C LYS A 55 -10.78 5.26 3.84
N VAL A 56 -11.79 4.96 4.66
CA VAL A 56 -11.97 5.61 5.97
C VAL A 56 -10.79 5.32 6.89
N ASP A 57 -10.33 4.07 6.96
CA ASP A 57 -9.17 3.70 7.77
C ASP A 57 -7.91 4.44 7.32
N LYS A 58 -7.72 4.59 6.00
CA LYS A 58 -6.62 5.37 5.44
C LYS A 58 -6.72 6.86 5.80
N GLU A 59 -7.90 7.47 5.70
CA GLU A 59 -8.11 8.87 6.07
C GLU A 59 -7.88 9.09 7.56
N ILE A 60 -8.36 8.19 8.43
CA ILE A 60 -8.09 8.22 9.86
C ILE A 60 -6.60 8.07 10.14
N LEU A 61 -5.90 7.17 9.45
CA LEU A 61 -4.46 7.02 9.57
C LEU A 61 -3.76 8.34 9.21
N LEU A 62 -4.08 8.91 8.05
CA LEU A 62 -3.48 10.15 7.57
C LEU A 62 -3.73 11.33 8.53
N SER A 63 -4.92 11.42 9.15
CA SER A 63 -5.24 12.49 10.10
C SER A 63 -4.49 12.39 11.43
N LYS A 64 -4.01 11.18 11.80
CA LYS A 64 -3.25 10.93 13.03
C LYS A 64 -1.73 11.05 12.85
N ILE A 65 -1.26 11.14 11.62
CA ILE A 65 0.17 11.23 11.31
C ILE A 65 0.73 12.55 11.82
N LYS A 66 1.80 12.43 12.63
CA LYS A 66 2.64 13.58 13.00
C LYS A 66 3.83 13.61 12.03
N TYR A 67 3.77 14.57 11.11
CA TYR A 67 4.86 14.78 10.16
C TYR A 67 6.08 15.40 10.84
N ASP A 68 7.25 15.16 10.27
CA ASP A 68 8.54 15.72 10.70
C ASP A 68 8.87 15.50 12.19
N THR A 69 8.24 14.49 12.79
CA THR A 69 8.46 14.10 14.19
C THR A 69 9.16 12.75 14.23
N LEU A 70 10.32 12.69 14.91
CA LEU A 70 11.04 11.45 15.11
C LEU A 70 10.34 10.62 16.19
N MET A 71 10.08 9.36 15.88
CA MET A 71 9.46 8.39 16.77
C MET A 71 10.27 7.08 16.75
N VAL A 72 10.03 6.23 17.73
CA VAL A 72 10.57 4.87 17.80
C VAL A 72 9.42 3.89 17.66
N GLU A 73 9.57 2.93 16.76
CA GLU A 73 8.56 1.90 16.48
C GLU A 73 9.20 0.52 16.43
N LYS A 74 8.58 -0.47 17.05
CA LYS A 74 8.95 -1.88 16.87
C LYS A 74 8.21 -2.42 15.65
N GLN A 75 8.95 -3.05 14.77
CA GLN A 75 8.43 -3.70 13.57
C GLN A 75 8.61 -5.20 13.69
N ASP A 76 7.54 -5.94 13.45
CA ASP A 76 7.59 -7.39 13.35
C ASP A 76 8.22 -7.83 12.01
N SER A 77 8.65 -9.09 11.96
CA SER A 77 9.16 -9.69 10.72
C SER A 77 8.08 -9.67 9.63
N GLN A 78 8.47 -9.30 8.41
CA GLN A 78 7.57 -9.22 7.26
C GLN A 78 8.17 -9.95 6.05
N LEU A 79 7.34 -10.68 5.33
CA LEU A 79 7.66 -11.24 4.03
C LEU A 79 7.20 -10.27 2.94
N LEU A 80 8.12 -9.86 2.09
CA LEU A 80 7.84 -8.97 0.95
C LEU A 80 7.91 -9.76 -0.35
N LEU A 81 7.05 -9.42 -1.30
CA LEU A 81 7.12 -9.84 -2.70
C LEU A 81 7.40 -8.60 -3.56
N GLY A 82 8.44 -8.63 -4.38
CA GLY A 82 8.83 -7.48 -5.16
C GLY A 82 9.98 -7.74 -6.14
N ILE A 83 10.62 -6.66 -6.58
CA ILE A 83 11.71 -6.66 -7.56
C ILE A 83 12.95 -5.92 -7.05
N ASN A 84 14.14 -6.36 -7.48
CA ASN A 84 15.38 -5.59 -7.34
C ASN A 84 15.59 -4.74 -8.58
N VAL A 85 15.92 -3.47 -8.39
CA VAL A 85 16.06 -2.49 -9.46
C VAL A 85 17.22 -1.57 -9.17
N SER A 86 17.92 -1.14 -10.24
CA SER A 86 18.84 0.00 -10.21
C SER A 86 18.27 1.14 -11.04
N SER A 87 18.43 2.36 -10.58
CA SER A 87 17.92 3.56 -11.24
C SER A 87 18.86 4.74 -11.04
N VAL A 88 18.93 5.59 -12.05
CA VAL A 88 19.68 6.84 -11.96
C VAL A 88 19.04 7.75 -10.91
N ASN A 89 19.86 8.28 -10.00
CA ASN A 89 19.44 9.16 -8.92
C ASN A 89 19.43 10.64 -9.38
N LYS A 90 18.71 10.91 -10.46
CA LYS A 90 18.44 12.28 -10.92
C LYS A 90 17.08 12.76 -10.43
N LYS A 91 16.97 14.08 -10.25
CA LYS A 91 15.73 14.75 -9.87
C LYS A 91 14.60 14.35 -10.82
N GLY A 92 13.54 13.77 -10.25
CA GLY A 92 12.34 13.32 -10.97
C GLY A 92 12.48 11.95 -11.66
N ASP A 93 13.69 11.45 -11.97
CA ASP A 93 13.84 10.17 -12.67
C ASP A 93 13.67 8.97 -11.71
N LEU A 94 14.25 9.08 -10.51
CA LEU A 94 14.10 8.03 -9.51
C LEU A 94 12.64 7.77 -9.16
N ILE A 95 11.84 8.82 -8.89
CA ILE A 95 10.42 8.66 -8.55
C ILE A 95 9.58 8.14 -9.73
N LYS A 96 9.91 8.49 -10.97
CA LYS A 96 9.28 7.89 -12.16
C LYS A 96 9.56 6.40 -12.26
N ASN A 97 10.80 5.99 -11.98
CA ASN A 97 11.18 4.58 -11.98
C ASN A 97 10.47 3.82 -10.86
N ILE A 98 10.34 4.42 -9.67
CA ILE A 98 9.59 3.84 -8.55
C ILE A 98 8.10 3.69 -8.92
N GLU A 99 7.48 4.69 -9.55
CA GLU A 99 6.08 4.63 -10.03
C GLU A 99 5.89 3.50 -11.05
N LEU A 100 6.83 3.34 -11.99
CA LEU A 100 6.80 2.25 -12.96
C LEU A 100 6.86 0.88 -12.28
N ASN A 101 7.76 0.71 -11.32
CA ASN A 101 7.96 -0.55 -10.61
C ASN A 101 6.82 -0.84 -9.63
N HIS A 102 6.22 0.20 -9.03
CA HIS A 102 4.97 0.08 -8.28
C HIS A 102 3.87 -0.57 -9.14
N ASN A 103 3.64 -0.05 -10.34
CA ASN A 103 2.63 -0.57 -11.24
C ASN A 103 2.90 -2.03 -11.64
N LYS A 104 4.17 -2.41 -11.86
CA LYS A 104 4.57 -3.80 -12.14
C LYS A 104 4.25 -4.73 -10.96
N VAL A 105 4.66 -4.35 -9.74
CA VAL A 105 4.45 -5.16 -8.53
C VAL A 105 2.95 -5.29 -8.22
N ILE A 106 2.19 -4.20 -8.30
CA ILE A 106 0.74 -4.24 -8.08
C ILE A 106 0.04 -5.08 -9.16
N SER A 107 0.45 -4.98 -10.43
CA SER A 107 -0.12 -5.82 -11.51
C SER A 107 0.15 -7.31 -11.25
N LEU A 108 1.36 -7.70 -10.88
CA LEU A 108 1.69 -9.08 -10.50
C LEU A 108 0.76 -9.58 -9.37
N VAL A 109 0.68 -8.81 -8.29
CA VAL A 109 -0.07 -9.23 -7.11
C VAL A 109 -1.58 -9.31 -7.39
N THR A 110 -2.14 -8.34 -8.12
CA THR A 110 -3.59 -8.27 -8.33
C THR A 110 -4.07 -9.09 -9.53
N LYS A 111 -3.31 -9.11 -10.65
CA LYS A 111 -3.73 -9.79 -11.89
C LYS A 111 -3.21 -11.23 -11.96
N ASP A 112 -1.91 -11.42 -11.74
CA ASP A 112 -1.28 -12.73 -11.96
C ASP A 112 -1.51 -13.66 -10.77
N LEU A 113 -1.43 -13.12 -9.53
CA LEU A 113 -1.69 -13.87 -8.30
C LEU A 113 -3.14 -13.74 -7.80
N GLY A 114 -3.98 -12.93 -8.45
CA GLY A 114 -5.39 -12.77 -8.12
C GLY A 114 -5.70 -12.24 -6.72
N LYS A 115 -4.71 -11.59 -6.06
CA LYS A 115 -4.89 -11.08 -4.69
C LYS A 115 -5.78 -9.85 -4.65
N LYS A 116 -6.58 -9.76 -3.60
CA LYS A 116 -7.38 -8.58 -3.28
C LYS A 116 -6.54 -7.57 -2.48
N GLU A 117 -6.99 -6.32 -2.44
CA GLU A 117 -6.27 -5.22 -1.75
C GLU A 117 -6.01 -5.45 -0.25
N ASP A 118 -6.82 -6.29 0.41
CA ASP A 118 -6.68 -6.66 1.83
C ASP A 118 -5.77 -7.89 2.07
N GLU A 119 -5.25 -8.52 1.01
CA GLU A 119 -4.37 -9.69 1.10
C GLU A 119 -2.88 -9.35 1.02
N PHE A 120 -2.55 -8.09 0.75
CA PHE A 120 -1.17 -7.58 0.75
C PHE A 120 -1.10 -6.22 1.43
N GLY A 121 0.09 -5.87 1.90
CA GLY A 121 0.28 -4.62 2.65
C GLY A 121 0.70 -3.44 1.77
N VAL A 122 0.96 -2.32 2.45
CA VAL A 122 1.42 -1.07 1.83
C VAL A 122 2.81 -1.25 1.24
N PRO A 123 3.09 -0.73 0.03
CA PRO A 123 4.38 -0.91 -0.64
C PRO A 123 5.56 -0.33 0.14
N VAL A 124 6.68 -1.05 0.09
CA VAL A 124 7.93 -0.68 0.76
C VAL A 124 9.07 -0.68 -0.25
N LEU A 125 9.86 0.38 -0.23
CA LEU A 125 11.12 0.50 -0.93
C LEU A 125 12.26 0.35 0.09
N ILE A 126 13.27 -0.47 -0.23
CA ILE A 126 14.39 -0.76 0.64
C ILE A 126 15.68 -0.38 -0.08
N THR A 127 16.49 0.46 0.58
CA THR A 127 17.80 0.90 0.07
C THR A 127 18.88 0.83 1.13
N GLU A 128 20.14 0.89 0.72
CA GLU A 128 21.23 1.17 1.65
C GLU A 128 21.13 2.63 2.15
N PRO A 129 21.38 2.88 3.45
CA PRO A 129 21.18 4.20 4.05
C PRO A 129 21.99 5.33 3.40
N GLY A 130 23.14 5.02 2.78
CA GLY A 130 24.02 6.00 2.11
C GLY A 130 23.68 6.24 0.64
N SER A 131 22.91 5.37 0.01
CA SER A 131 22.69 5.35 -1.45
C SER A 131 22.01 6.60 -2.01
N TYR A 132 21.34 7.38 -1.17
CA TYR A 132 20.74 8.65 -1.60
C TYR A 132 21.76 9.69 -2.10
N LYS A 133 23.06 9.50 -1.81
CA LYS A 133 24.18 10.35 -2.29
C LYS A 133 24.78 9.86 -3.60
N ASP A 134 24.48 8.64 -4.01
CA ASP A 134 25.08 8.00 -5.17
C ASP A 134 24.41 8.48 -6.47
N LYS A 135 25.13 8.38 -7.58
CA LYS A 135 24.59 8.70 -8.91
C LYS A 135 23.56 7.68 -9.39
N GLU A 136 23.65 6.48 -8.88
CA GLU A 136 22.75 5.36 -9.15
C GLU A 136 22.32 4.73 -7.83
N VAL A 137 21.05 4.43 -7.71
CA VAL A 137 20.45 3.81 -6.51
C VAL A 137 19.93 2.43 -6.86
N SER A 138 20.47 1.42 -6.19
CA SER A 138 19.92 0.07 -6.19
C SER A 138 18.92 -0.06 -5.03
N TYR A 139 17.73 -0.55 -5.33
CA TYR A 139 16.66 -0.72 -4.34
C TYR A 139 15.84 -1.99 -4.61
N PHE A 140 15.26 -2.51 -3.56
CA PHE A 140 14.17 -3.47 -3.63
C PHE A 140 12.84 -2.73 -3.47
N TYR A 141 11.88 -3.00 -4.36
CA TYR A 141 10.53 -2.47 -4.25
C TYR A 141 9.53 -3.61 -4.18
N GLY A 142 8.69 -3.65 -3.15
CA GLY A 142 7.75 -4.76 -2.96
C GLY A 142 6.61 -4.44 -2.01
N VAL A 143 5.71 -5.41 -1.85
CA VAL A 143 4.56 -5.36 -0.95
C VAL A 143 4.63 -6.48 0.08
N PRO A 144 4.21 -6.24 1.34
CA PRO A 144 4.05 -7.29 2.33
C PRO A 144 3.01 -8.33 1.89
N VAL A 145 3.37 -9.60 2.02
CA VAL A 145 2.49 -10.73 1.72
C VAL A 145 2.51 -11.74 2.88
N LYS A 146 1.43 -12.50 3.04
CA LYS A 146 1.30 -13.45 4.16
C LYS A 146 2.10 -14.74 3.97
N LYS A 147 2.28 -15.18 2.71
CA LYS A 147 2.96 -16.45 2.37
C LYS A 147 3.68 -16.33 1.04
N ARG A 148 4.65 -17.24 0.82
CA ARG A 148 5.29 -17.43 -0.49
C ARG A 148 4.33 -18.20 -1.40
N GLU A 149 4.28 -17.76 -2.65
CA GLU A 149 3.52 -18.41 -3.72
C GLU A 149 4.45 -18.68 -4.90
N GLY A 150 4.08 -19.60 -5.78
CA GLY A 150 4.84 -19.86 -7.00
C GLY A 150 4.81 -18.64 -7.91
N LEU A 151 5.98 -18.20 -8.37
CA LEU A 151 6.13 -17.10 -9.31
C LEU A 151 6.46 -17.67 -10.69
N SER A 152 5.75 -17.22 -11.72
CA SER A 152 6.04 -17.55 -13.11
C SER A 152 7.13 -16.63 -13.72
N ASP A 153 7.30 -15.43 -13.17
CA ASP A 153 8.28 -14.43 -13.63
C ASP A 153 9.46 -14.34 -12.66
N ASN A 154 10.65 -14.69 -13.14
CA ASN A 154 11.91 -14.68 -12.40
C ASN A 154 12.43 -13.28 -12.04
N ASN A 155 11.84 -12.21 -12.57
CA ASN A 155 12.18 -10.84 -12.20
C ASN A 155 11.70 -10.49 -10.79
N PHE A 156 10.70 -11.23 -10.28
CA PHE A 156 10.17 -11.03 -8.94
C PHE A 156 10.74 -12.04 -7.96
N ASN A 157 10.95 -11.61 -6.74
CA ASN A 157 11.46 -12.45 -5.68
C ASN A 157 10.85 -12.09 -4.33
N PHE A 158 11.05 -12.99 -3.36
CA PHE A 158 10.63 -12.78 -1.99
C PHE A 158 11.82 -12.31 -1.15
N ARG A 159 11.57 -11.33 -0.30
CA ARG A 159 12.51 -10.81 0.68
C ARG A 159 11.91 -10.80 2.07
N THR A 160 12.67 -11.24 3.07
CA THR A 160 12.23 -11.15 4.47
C THR A 160 12.87 -9.93 5.13
N LEU A 161 12.05 -9.08 5.74
CA LEU A 161 12.47 -8.10 6.71
C LEU A 161 12.40 -8.73 8.09
N ASN A 162 13.50 -8.67 8.83
CA ASN A 162 13.53 -9.16 10.20
C ASN A 162 12.85 -8.17 11.15
N ALA A 163 12.39 -8.67 12.30
CA ALA A 163 11.91 -7.81 13.37
C ALA A 163 13.01 -6.86 13.82
N SER A 164 12.67 -5.59 14.06
CA SER A 164 13.62 -4.55 14.42
C SER A 164 12.96 -3.43 15.22
N GLU A 165 13.78 -2.69 15.95
CA GLU A 165 13.43 -1.37 16.46
C GLU A 165 13.85 -0.35 15.42
N ASN A 166 12.95 0.58 15.07
CA ASN A 166 13.17 1.53 14.01
C ASN A 166 13.04 2.97 14.51
N TYR A 167 13.94 3.84 14.09
CA TYR A 167 13.69 5.27 14.10
C TYR A 167 12.85 5.61 12.88
N ILE A 168 11.71 6.24 13.12
CA ILE A 168 10.75 6.55 12.04
C ILE A 168 10.42 8.04 12.00
N MET A 169 10.15 8.53 10.80
CA MET A 169 9.54 9.84 10.55
C MET A 169 8.58 9.73 9.36
N TYR A 170 7.44 10.41 9.48
CA TYR A 170 6.54 10.58 8.34
C TYR A 170 6.91 11.84 7.59
N TYR A 171 6.95 11.73 6.28
CA TYR A 171 7.29 12.81 5.36
C TYR A 171 6.16 13.01 4.34
N LYS A 172 5.83 14.27 4.07
CA LYS A 172 4.95 14.68 2.97
C LYS A 172 5.60 15.79 2.17
N GLY A 173 5.67 15.62 0.86
CA GLY A 173 6.29 16.59 -0.04
C GLY A 173 6.87 15.97 -1.29
N ARG A 174 7.70 16.71 -2.02
CA ARG A 174 8.40 16.18 -3.19
C ARG A 174 9.41 15.11 -2.78
N TYR A 175 9.43 14.02 -3.51
CA TYR A 175 10.23 12.83 -3.17
C TYR A 175 11.73 13.16 -2.97
N GLU A 176 12.28 14.07 -3.77
CA GLU A 176 13.69 14.46 -3.69
C GLU A 176 14.05 15.11 -2.33
N ASN A 177 13.12 15.82 -1.71
CA ASN A 177 13.36 16.54 -0.47
C ASN A 177 13.38 15.65 0.79
N ARG A 178 12.96 14.36 0.67
CA ARG A 178 12.98 13.37 1.76
C ARG A 178 14.38 13.14 2.34
N ILE A 179 15.43 13.50 1.58
CA ILE A 179 16.84 13.40 1.98
C ILE A 179 17.10 14.09 3.34
N LYS A 180 16.39 15.18 3.63
CA LYS A 180 16.50 15.88 4.91
C LYS A 180 16.07 15.00 6.08
N VAL A 181 14.98 14.27 5.92
CA VAL A 181 14.46 13.33 6.93
C VAL A 181 15.42 12.15 7.10
N ILE A 182 15.93 11.60 6.00
CA ILE A 182 16.91 10.50 6.05
C ILE A 182 18.16 10.93 6.83
N ALA A 183 18.67 12.14 6.55
CA ALA A 183 19.82 12.68 7.27
C ALA A 183 19.57 12.83 8.77
N GLN A 184 18.38 13.27 9.19
CA GLN A 184 17.99 13.39 10.60
C GLN A 184 17.95 12.03 11.31
N LEU A 185 17.39 11.00 10.67
CA LEU A 185 17.34 9.64 11.20
C LEU A 185 18.75 9.07 11.37
N LEU A 186 19.63 9.25 10.39
CA LEU A 186 21.03 8.80 10.46
C LEU A 186 21.81 9.54 11.55
N GLN A 187 21.61 10.85 11.67
CA GLN A 187 22.25 11.65 12.72
C GLN A 187 21.78 11.20 14.12
N LYS A 188 20.49 10.89 14.27
CA LYS A 188 19.95 10.35 15.53
C LYS A 188 20.59 9.00 15.88
N ALA A 189 20.67 8.06 14.92
CA ALA A 189 21.29 6.77 15.13
C ALA A 189 22.77 6.91 15.53
N GLN A 190 23.51 7.80 14.88
CA GLN A 190 24.90 8.10 15.22
C GLN A 190 25.03 8.69 16.63
N LYS A 191 24.17 9.66 17.00
CA LYS A 191 24.17 10.28 18.34
C LYS A 191 23.89 9.26 19.43
N ASP A 192 23.03 8.28 19.16
CA ASP A 192 22.69 7.23 20.12
C ASP A 192 23.68 6.03 20.08
N SER A 193 24.75 6.14 19.28
CA SER A 193 25.75 5.06 19.07
C SER A 193 25.13 3.75 18.58
N MET A 194 24.06 3.85 17.79
CA MET A 194 23.37 2.70 17.21
C MET A 194 23.92 2.38 15.82
N ARG A 195 24.05 1.09 15.52
CA ARG A 195 24.23 0.63 14.12
C ARG A 195 22.91 0.75 13.40
N ASN A 196 22.95 1.03 12.13
CA ASN A 196 21.74 1.12 11.30
C ASN A 196 21.68 -0.02 10.27
N GLY A 197 20.46 -0.46 10.00
CA GLY A 197 20.15 -1.37 8.92
C GLY A 197 19.77 -0.63 7.64
N GLN A 198 19.17 -1.36 6.70
CA GLN A 198 18.72 -0.80 5.43
C GLN A 198 17.53 0.12 5.62
N LEU A 199 17.56 1.27 4.95
CA LEU A 199 16.49 2.24 4.96
C LEU A 199 15.23 1.68 4.30
N GLN A 200 14.08 1.91 4.92
CA GLN A 200 12.78 1.49 4.42
C GLN A 200 11.90 2.71 4.21
N GLU A 201 11.34 2.86 3.02
CA GLU A 201 10.39 3.91 2.67
C GLU A 201 9.03 3.26 2.37
N THR A 202 8.06 3.36 3.28
CA THR A 202 6.70 2.83 3.10
C THR A 202 5.82 3.89 2.47
N PHE A 203 5.27 3.61 1.30
CA PHE A 203 4.43 4.53 0.52
C PHE A 203 2.98 4.45 1.02
N ILE A 204 2.56 5.39 1.86
CA ILE A 204 1.17 5.46 2.38
C ILE A 204 0.18 5.72 1.23
N GLU A 205 0.61 6.47 0.23
CA GLU A 205 -0.09 6.67 -1.04
C GLU A 205 0.74 6.15 -2.19
N ALA A 206 0.07 5.70 -3.26
CA ALA A 206 0.77 5.22 -4.45
C ALA A 206 1.75 6.28 -4.98
N PRO A 207 3.00 5.90 -5.27
CA PRO A 207 3.99 6.85 -5.77
C PRO A 207 3.53 7.47 -7.10
N ASN A 208 3.69 8.78 -7.22
CA ASN A 208 3.37 9.53 -8.43
C ASN A 208 4.42 10.62 -8.66
N ALA A 209 5.07 10.59 -9.82
CA ALA A 209 6.15 11.51 -10.15
C ALA A 209 5.72 12.98 -10.28
N LYS A 210 4.42 13.24 -10.50
CA LYS A 210 3.86 14.59 -10.68
C LYS A 210 3.28 15.18 -9.39
N LYS A 211 3.15 14.37 -8.33
CA LYS A 211 2.51 14.76 -7.07
C LYS A 211 3.51 14.70 -5.91
N GLU A 212 3.12 15.28 -4.79
CA GLU A 212 3.78 15.02 -3.52
C GLU A 212 3.56 13.58 -3.09
N VAL A 213 4.52 13.02 -2.38
CA VAL A 213 4.43 11.68 -1.77
C VAL A 213 4.15 11.81 -0.28
N THR A 214 3.39 10.86 0.25
CA THR A 214 3.24 10.64 1.69
C THR A 214 3.89 9.31 2.02
N ILE A 215 5.02 9.34 2.74
CA ILE A 215 5.82 8.17 3.06
C ILE A 215 6.17 8.12 4.56
N LYS A 216 6.27 6.89 5.09
CA LYS A 216 6.93 6.62 6.36
C LYS A 216 8.36 6.19 6.05
N ILE A 217 9.34 6.93 6.55
CA ILE A 217 10.77 6.59 6.44
C ILE A 217 11.19 5.93 7.73
N SER A 218 11.70 4.70 7.65
CA SER A 218 12.09 3.88 8.79
C SER A 218 13.56 3.48 8.65
N LEU A 219 14.32 3.69 9.71
CA LEU A 219 15.71 3.28 9.83
C LEU A 219 15.82 2.23 10.95
N PRO A 220 15.97 0.94 10.62
CA PRO A 220 16.24 -0.09 11.62
C PRO A 220 17.53 0.23 12.37
N VAL A 221 17.49 0.10 13.70
CA VAL A 221 18.64 0.38 14.57
C VAL A 221 18.95 -0.80 15.49
N TYR A 222 20.23 -1.02 15.75
CA TYR A 222 20.76 -2.14 16.54
C TYR A 222 21.85 -1.62 17.47
N ARG A 223 21.96 -2.26 18.65
CA ARG A 223 23.07 -2.02 19.59
C ARG A 223 24.34 -2.72 19.17
#